data_6b51185344e247f87701fd34a5e6b1c7
#
_entry.id   6b51185344e247f87701fd34a5e6b1c7
#
_cell.length_a   1.000
_cell.length_b   1.000
_cell.length_c   1.000
_cell.angle_alpha   90.00
_cell.angle_beta   90.00
_cell.angle_gamma   90.00
#
_symmetry.space_group_name_H-M   'P 1'
#
loop_
_entity.id
_entity.type
_entity.pdbx_description
1 polymer ?
#
loop_
_entity_poly.entity_id
_entity_poly.type
_entity_poly.pdbx_seq_one_letter_code
_entity_poly.pdbx_strand_id
1 'polypeptide(L)'
;TQRYAVPMFEELANSNAPVRLHSPNGLHVREMTPETALLMKRAGMVTVRLSLETSSAWRAVKDFSGKVSADEFNNAVDALFSAGYTSRDVGAYILVGLPGQSKEGVNDTVEFAAGCGVQVKPALFSPVPGTVEFERAVEAGMIRENDDPVLQNNTLRTIDFWDDNGDGYNEFRRIINAANSKNL
;
A
#
# COMPACT_ATOMS: atom_id res chain seq x y z
N THR A 1 -12.10 7.54 -10.94
CA THR A 1 -12.33 6.11 -10.71
C THR A 1 -13.80 5.77 -10.84
N GLN A 2 -14.71 6.44 -10.14
CA GLN A 2 -16.15 6.18 -10.20
C GLN A 2 -16.74 6.21 -11.62
N ARG A 3 -16.29 7.14 -12.46
CA ARG A 3 -16.80 7.31 -13.83
C ARG A 3 -16.62 6.07 -14.73
N TYR A 4 -15.58 5.27 -14.51
CA TYR A 4 -15.25 4.12 -15.37
C TYR A 4 -15.32 2.78 -14.63
N ALA A 5 -14.87 2.74 -13.38
CA ALA A 5 -14.80 1.49 -12.63
C ALA A 5 -16.17 1.00 -12.20
N VAL A 6 -17.05 1.92 -11.76
CA VAL A 6 -18.40 1.54 -11.32
C VAL A 6 -19.21 0.92 -12.46
N PRO A 7 -19.35 1.55 -13.65
CA PRO A 7 -20.06 0.93 -14.77
C PRO A 7 -19.46 -0.42 -15.20
N MET A 8 -18.14 -0.55 -15.18
CA MET A 8 -17.47 -1.83 -15.50
C MET A 8 -17.85 -2.92 -14.49
N PHE A 9 -17.84 -2.62 -13.20
CA PHE A 9 -18.20 -3.58 -12.16
C PHE A 9 -19.70 -3.92 -12.21
N GLU A 10 -20.58 -2.96 -12.53
CA GLU A 10 -22.01 -3.20 -12.73
C GLU A 10 -22.25 -4.19 -13.88
N GLU A 11 -21.60 -3.98 -15.01
CA GLU A 11 -21.72 -4.87 -16.17
C GLU A 11 -21.21 -6.29 -15.83
N LEU A 12 -20.04 -6.39 -15.18
CA LEU A 12 -19.50 -7.68 -14.74
C LEU A 12 -20.42 -8.38 -13.74
N ALA A 13 -20.96 -7.67 -12.77
CA ALA A 13 -21.88 -8.23 -11.78
C ALA A 13 -23.18 -8.74 -12.42
N ASN A 14 -23.68 -8.05 -13.45
CA ASN A 14 -24.91 -8.41 -14.16
C ASN A 14 -24.71 -9.52 -15.20
N SER A 15 -23.49 -9.63 -15.74
CA SER A 15 -23.20 -10.67 -16.77
C SER A 15 -23.17 -12.08 -16.21
N ASN A 16 -23.08 -12.28 -14.89
CA ASN A 16 -22.83 -13.56 -14.22
C ASN A 16 -21.62 -14.32 -14.79
N ALA A 17 -20.65 -13.59 -15.36
CA ALA A 17 -19.43 -14.21 -15.89
C ALA A 17 -18.63 -14.85 -14.74
N PRO A 18 -18.11 -16.08 -14.91
CA PRO A 18 -17.35 -16.78 -13.88
C PRO A 18 -15.91 -16.23 -13.81
N VAL A 19 -15.75 -14.93 -13.56
CA VAL A 19 -14.45 -14.24 -13.48
C VAL A 19 -13.97 -14.12 -12.04
N ARG A 20 -12.66 -14.14 -11.86
CA ARG A 20 -11.99 -13.84 -10.60
C ARG A 20 -11.05 -12.67 -10.84
N LEU A 21 -11.40 -11.52 -10.27
CA LEU A 21 -10.63 -10.29 -10.41
C LEU A 21 -9.68 -10.12 -9.22
N HIS A 22 -8.52 -9.56 -9.49
CA HIS A 22 -7.53 -9.23 -8.48
C HIS A 22 -7.02 -7.80 -8.71
N SER A 23 -6.85 -7.04 -7.65
CA SER A 23 -6.20 -5.73 -7.72
C SER A 23 -4.71 -5.89 -7.42
N PRO A 24 -3.82 -5.87 -8.41
CA PRO A 24 -2.37 -5.90 -8.18
C PRO A 24 -1.83 -4.57 -7.67
N ASN A 25 -2.52 -3.47 -7.97
CA ASN A 25 -2.17 -2.13 -7.54
C ASN A 25 -3.08 -1.68 -6.39
N GLY A 26 -2.57 -0.76 -5.57
CA GLY A 26 -3.35 -0.17 -4.49
C GLY A 26 -4.51 0.67 -5.02
N LEU A 27 -5.71 0.40 -4.51
CA LEU A 27 -6.89 1.23 -4.74
C LEU A 27 -6.89 2.40 -3.78
N HIS A 28 -7.41 3.53 -4.23
CA HIS A 28 -7.51 4.72 -3.41
C HIS A 28 -8.56 4.51 -2.30
N VAL A 29 -8.15 4.68 -1.05
CA VAL A 29 -8.97 4.43 0.14
C VAL A 29 -10.29 5.20 0.13
N ARG A 30 -10.26 6.48 -0.27
CA ARG A 30 -11.46 7.34 -0.33
C ARG A 30 -12.53 6.90 -1.33
N GLU A 31 -12.15 6.08 -2.29
CA GLU A 31 -13.09 5.52 -3.28
C GLU A 31 -13.78 4.23 -2.77
N MET A 32 -13.37 3.72 -1.61
CA MET A 32 -13.87 2.49 -1.04
C MET A 32 -15.05 2.77 -0.12
N THR A 33 -16.24 2.94 -0.73
CA THR A 33 -17.51 3.05 0.00
C THR A 33 -18.14 1.66 0.17
N PRO A 34 -19.11 1.49 1.09
CA PRO A 34 -19.86 0.24 1.23
C PRO A 34 -20.47 -0.24 -0.08
N GLU A 35 -21.00 0.68 -0.88
CA GLU A 35 -21.62 0.39 -2.19
C GLU A 35 -20.56 -0.11 -3.18
N THR A 36 -19.41 0.58 -3.25
CA THR A 36 -18.29 0.19 -4.11
C THR A 36 -17.76 -1.18 -3.71
N ALA A 37 -17.55 -1.44 -2.42
CA ALA A 37 -17.06 -2.71 -1.90
C ALA A 37 -18.00 -3.88 -2.24
N LEU A 38 -19.29 -3.69 -2.03
CA LEU A 38 -20.32 -4.69 -2.36
C LEU A 38 -20.38 -4.97 -3.87
N LEU A 39 -20.33 -3.91 -4.68
CA LEU A 39 -20.34 -4.04 -6.14
C LEU A 39 -19.11 -4.79 -6.65
N MET A 40 -17.92 -4.47 -6.15
CA MET A 40 -16.68 -5.18 -6.46
C MET A 40 -16.77 -6.67 -6.10
N LYS A 41 -17.33 -6.99 -4.94
CA LYS A 41 -17.52 -8.39 -4.52
C LYS A 41 -18.44 -9.14 -5.46
N ARG A 42 -19.57 -8.53 -5.84
CA ARG A 42 -20.53 -9.10 -6.80
C ARG A 42 -19.94 -9.26 -8.21
N ALA A 43 -19.06 -8.36 -8.62
CA ALA A 43 -18.34 -8.43 -9.90
C ALA A 43 -17.22 -9.48 -9.93
N GLY A 44 -17.00 -10.21 -8.83
CA GLY A 44 -15.99 -11.26 -8.76
C GLY A 44 -14.60 -10.80 -8.31
N MET A 45 -14.46 -9.61 -7.71
CA MET A 45 -13.19 -9.19 -7.11
C MET A 45 -12.88 -10.05 -5.90
N VAL A 46 -11.78 -10.80 -5.97
CA VAL A 46 -11.36 -11.77 -4.94
C VAL A 46 -10.37 -11.15 -3.95
N THR A 47 -9.42 -10.37 -4.45
CA THR A 47 -8.43 -9.72 -3.58
C THR A 47 -8.38 -8.22 -3.85
N VAL A 48 -8.34 -7.45 -2.76
CA VAL A 48 -8.28 -5.99 -2.80
C VAL A 48 -6.98 -5.52 -2.15
N ARG A 49 -6.32 -4.54 -2.76
CA ARG A 49 -5.16 -3.86 -2.20
C ARG A 49 -5.48 -2.39 -2.02
N LEU A 50 -5.29 -1.88 -0.82
CA LEU A 50 -5.49 -0.46 -0.48
C LEU A 50 -4.13 0.24 -0.41
N SER A 51 -4.06 1.48 -0.90
CA SER A 51 -2.89 2.33 -0.74
C SER A 51 -2.97 3.05 0.60
N LEU A 52 -2.22 2.59 1.60
CA LEU A 52 -2.06 3.27 2.88
C LEU A 52 -0.83 4.18 2.87
N GLU A 53 0.24 3.71 2.24
CA GLU A 53 1.57 4.34 2.17
C GLU A 53 2.26 4.42 3.53
N THR A 54 1.84 5.31 4.43
CA THR A 54 2.35 5.42 5.80
C THR A 54 1.29 5.97 6.75
N SER A 55 1.27 5.55 8.00
CA SER A 55 0.38 6.04 9.07
C SER A 55 1.07 6.96 10.08
N SER A 56 2.42 7.04 10.05
CA SER A 56 3.19 7.70 11.09
C SER A 56 3.10 9.22 11.09
N ALA A 57 3.45 9.85 12.24
CA ALA A 57 3.53 11.30 12.42
C ALA A 57 4.53 11.98 11.48
N TRP A 58 5.47 11.22 10.87
CA TRP A 58 6.33 11.70 9.79
C TRP A 58 5.53 12.30 8.62
N ARG A 59 4.29 11.91 8.47
CA ARG A 59 3.31 12.54 7.58
C ARG A 59 3.04 14.01 7.86
N ALA A 60 3.33 14.51 9.04
CA ALA A 60 3.13 15.93 9.41
C ALA A 60 4.11 16.87 8.69
N VAL A 61 5.13 16.34 8.00
CA VAL A 61 6.02 17.13 7.14
C VAL A 61 5.25 17.60 5.91
N LYS A 62 5.21 18.87 5.76
CA LYS A 62 4.32 19.84 5.08
C LYS A 62 3.83 19.58 3.65
N ASP A 63 4.25 18.57 2.90
CA ASP A 63 4.03 18.57 1.45
C ASP A 63 3.30 17.34 0.87
N PHE A 64 2.77 16.49 1.70
CA PHE A 64 1.97 15.38 1.20
C PHE A 64 0.47 15.73 1.22
N SER A 65 0.05 16.62 0.34
CA SER A 65 -1.38 16.89 0.09
C SER A 65 -2.04 15.64 -0.48
N GLY A 66 -3.07 15.15 0.16
CA GLY A 66 -3.88 14.03 -0.35
C GLY A 66 -3.82 12.73 0.43
N LYS A 67 -3.22 12.71 1.61
CA LYS A 67 -3.03 11.51 2.43
C LYS A 67 -4.30 10.96 3.04
N VAL A 68 -4.27 9.66 3.17
CA VAL A 68 -5.29 8.87 3.85
C VAL A 68 -5.16 9.08 5.36
N SER A 69 -6.24 9.49 6.03
CA SER A 69 -6.30 9.51 7.49
C SER A 69 -6.53 8.09 8.04
N ALA A 70 -6.27 7.91 9.34
CA ALA A 70 -6.58 6.65 10.01
C ALA A 70 -8.07 6.29 9.89
N ASP A 71 -8.95 7.28 10.07
CA ASP A 71 -10.40 7.10 9.98
C ASP A 71 -10.84 6.73 8.55
N GLU A 72 -10.29 7.38 7.52
CA GLU A 72 -10.57 7.03 6.13
C GLU A 72 -10.14 5.59 5.83
N PHE A 73 -8.98 5.17 6.35
CA PHE A 73 -8.51 3.81 6.15
C PHE A 73 -9.39 2.78 6.88
N ASN A 74 -9.74 3.02 8.13
CA ASN A 74 -10.63 2.17 8.91
C ASN A 74 -12.01 2.04 8.22
N ASN A 75 -12.59 3.16 7.80
CA ASN A 75 -13.87 3.14 7.08
C ASN A 75 -13.82 2.30 5.79
N ALA A 76 -12.72 2.37 5.04
CA ALA A 76 -12.55 1.57 3.84
C ALA A 76 -12.42 0.06 4.15
N VAL A 77 -11.69 -0.29 5.22
CA VAL A 77 -11.56 -1.68 5.67
C VAL A 77 -12.91 -2.22 6.15
N ASP A 78 -13.64 -1.44 6.94
CA ASP A 78 -14.99 -1.80 7.44
C ASP A 78 -15.98 -2.01 6.27
N ALA A 79 -15.92 -1.16 5.25
CA ALA A 79 -16.73 -1.31 4.04
C ALA A 79 -16.44 -2.63 3.33
N LEU A 80 -15.15 -3.00 3.19
CA LEU A 80 -14.75 -4.27 2.57
C LEU A 80 -15.19 -5.47 3.40
N PHE A 81 -14.98 -5.46 4.71
CA PHE A 81 -15.38 -6.56 5.58
C PHE A 81 -16.90 -6.72 5.61
N SER A 82 -17.65 -5.61 5.64
CA SER A 82 -19.11 -5.62 5.55
C SER A 82 -19.62 -6.19 4.21
N ALA A 83 -18.85 -6.03 3.12
CA ALA A 83 -19.14 -6.64 1.82
C ALA A 83 -18.76 -8.13 1.73
N GLY A 84 -18.22 -8.73 2.81
CA GLY A 84 -17.90 -10.15 2.90
C GLY A 84 -16.48 -10.50 2.44
N TYR A 85 -15.54 -9.53 2.40
CA TYR A 85 -14.12 -9.82 2.32
C TYR A 85 -13.58 -10.24 3.69
N THR A 86 -12.52 -11.02 3.69
CA THR A 86 -11.83 -11.46 4.89
C THR A 86 -10.45 -10.81 4.97
N SER A 87 -9.79 -10.97 6.12
CA SER A 87 -8.40 -10.53 6.31
C SER A 87 -7.43 -11.08 5.27
N ARG A 88 -7.71 -12.25 4.69
CA ARG A 88 -6.89 -12.84 3.62
C ARG A 88 -7.08 -12.16 2.27
N ASP A 89 -8.25 -11.59 2.05
CA ASP A 89 -8.63 -10.98 0.77
C ASP A 89 -8.10 -9.54 0.66
N VAL A 90 -7.96 -8.84 1.80
CA VAL A 90 -7.61 -7.42 1.85
C VAL A 90 -6.16 -7.22 2.27
N GLY A 91 -5.43 -6.41 1.53
CA GLY A 91 -4.07 -6.02 1.89
C GLY A 91 -3.85 -4.51 1.78
N ALA A 92 -2.97 -3.98 2.62
CA ALA A 92 -2.52 -2.60 2.61
C ALA A 92 -1.10 -2.50 2.06
N TYR A 93 -0.89 -1.72 1.00
CA TYR A 93 0.45 -1.32 0.58
C TYR A 93 0.97 -0.24 1.51
N ILE A 94 2.17 -0.47 2.05
CA ILE A 94 2.94 0.51 2.81
C ILE A 94 4.24 0.81 2.07
N LEU A 95 4.66 2.06 2.05
CA LEU A 95 5.93 2.47 1.45
C LEU A 95 7.05 2.34 2.49
N VAL A 96 8.18 1.81 2.03
CA VAL A 96 9.37 1.57 2.86
C VAL A 96 10.60 2.12 2.16
N GLY A 97 11.40 2.91 2.88
CA GLY A 97 12.64 3.47 2.37
C GLY A 97 12.48 4.83 1.71
N LEU A 98 11.43 5.59 2.02
CA LEU A 98 11.29 6.98 1.60
C LEU A 98 12.38 7.86 2.24
N PRO A 99 12.84 8.93 1.55
CA PRO A 99 13.78 9.87 2.12
C PRO A 99 13.30 10.43 3.47
N GLY A 100 14.12 10.30 4.51
CA GLY A 100 13.81 10.74 5.87
C GLY A 100 12.86 9.83 6.66
N GLN A 101 12.41 8.71 6.10
CA GLN A 101 11.57 7.75 6.82
C GLN A 101 12.40 6.99 7.87
N SER A 102 11.89 6.85 9.10
CA SER A 102 12.52 6.05 10.15
C SER A 102 11.98 4.61 10.16
N LYS A 103 12.79 3.69 10.70
CA LYS A 103 12.40 2.28 10.90
C LYS A 103 11.20 2.18 11.87
N GLU A 104 11.18 3.00 12.92
CA GLU A 104 10.07 3.08 13.87
C GLU A 104 8.78 3.50 13.16
N GLY A 105 8.84 4.53 12.31
CA GLY A 105 7.67 4.99 11.55
C GLY A 105 7.14 3.94 10.56
N VAL A 106 8.01 3.10 10.02
CA VAL A 106 7.58 1.93 9.21
C VAL A 106 6.90 0.90 10.10
N ASN A 107 7.48 0.57 11.26
CA ASN A 107 6.90 -0.40 12.19
C ASN A 107 5.53 0.07 12.71
N ASP A 108 5.39 1.34 13.08
CA ASP A 108 4.09 1.94 13.48
C ASP A 108 3.03 1.76 12.37
N THR A 109 3.45 1.91 11.11
CA THR A 109 2.54 1.73 9.96
C THR A 109 2.16 0.26 9.78
N VAL A 110 3.09 -0.66 9.99
CA VAL A 110 2.84 -2.11 9.98
C VAL A 110 1.84 -2.49 11.07
N GLU A 111 2.08 -2.03 12.30
CA GLU A 111 1.22 -2.31 13.46
C GLU A 111 -0.19 -1.73 13.25
N PHE A 112 -0.29 -0.51 12.76
CA PHE A 112 -1.57 0.11 12.43
C PHE A 112 -2.35 -0.71 11.40
N ALA A 113 -1.74 -1.03 10.25
CA ALA A 113 -2.41 -1.79 9.19
C ALA A 113 -2.81 -3.19 9.67
N ALA A 114 -1.93 -3.89 10.40
CA ALA A 114 -2.23 -5.19 10.97
C ALA A 114 -3.35 -5.11 12.03
N GLY A 115 -3.37 -4.05 12.83
CA GLY A 115 -4.42 -3.77 13.82
C GLY A 115 -5.80 -3.56 13.19
N CYS A 116 -5.86 -3.05 11.96
CA CYS A 116 -7.10 -2.98 11.17
C CYS A 116 -7.55 -4.33 10.60
N GLY A 117 -6.81 -5.41 10.82
CA GLY A 117 -7.17 -6.76 10.38
C GLY A 117 -6.85 -7.07 8.92
N VAL A 118 -5.99 -6.30 8.25
CA VAL A 118 -5.62 -6.52 6.85
C VAL A 118 -4.20 -7.06 6.70
N GLN A 119 -3.88 -7.66 5.56
CA GLN A 119 -2.53 -8.12 5.24
C GLN A 119 -1.64 -6.93 4.91
N VAL A 120 -0.48 -6.83 5.54
CA VAL A 120 0.53 -5.82 5.22
C VAL A 120 1.34 -6.25 4.01
N LYS A 121 1.48 -5.37 3.02
CA LYS A 121 2.22 -5.57 1.78
C LYS A 121 3.26 -4.45 1.62
N PRO A 122 4.52 -4.66 1.99
CA PRO A 122 5.54 -3.65 1.82
C PRO A 122 5.87 -3.44 0.35
N ALA A 123 5.98 -2.17 -0.05
CA ALA A 123 6.48 -1.71 -1.33
C ALA A 123 7.73 -0.87 -1.08
N LEU A 124 8.86 -1.33 -1.56
CA LEU A 124 10.11 -0.59 -1.43
C LEU A 124 10.06 0.64 -2.33
N PHE A 125 10.50 1.77 -1.80
CA PHE A 125 10.58 3.01 -2.54
C PHE A 125 11.49 2.85 -3.76
N SER A 126 11.00 3.29 -4.90
CA SER A 126 11.71 3.33 -6.17
C SER A 126 11.66 4.76 -6.67
N PRO A 127 12.76 5.51 -6.62
CA PRO A 127 12.78 6.91 -7.03
C PRO A 127 12.49 7.03 -8.54
N VAL A 128 11.55 7.89 -8.89
CA VAL A 128 11.21 8.15 -10.30
C VAL A 128 11.73 9.53 -10.68
N PRO A 129 12.61 9.65 -11.67
CA PRO A 129 13.15 10.93 -12.10
C PRO A 129 12.05 11.97 -12.41
N GLY A 130 12.27 13.21 -11.99
CA GLY A 130 11.31 14.30 -12.15
C GLY A 130 10.19 14.34 -11.10
N THR A 131 10.25 13.51 -10.06
CA THR A 131 9.35 13.60 -8.91
C THR A 131 10.02 14.28 -7.70
N VAL A 132 9.24 14.89 -6.85
CA VAL A 132 9.73 15.54 -5.60
C VAL A 132 10.48 14.53 -4.72
N GLU A 133 10.02 13.29 -4.66
CA GLU A 133 10.68 12.26 -3.85
C GLU A 133 12.02 11.81 -4.47
N PHE A 134 12.18 11.89 -5.79
CA PHE A 134 13.47 11.68 -6.42
C PHE A 134 14.47 12.79 -6.04
N GLU A 135 14.06 14.06 -6.11
CA GLU A 135 14.88 15.20 -5.70
C GLU A 135 15.30 15.06 -4.23
N ARG A 136 14.37 14.72 -3.35
CA ARG A 136 14.66 14.47 -1.93
C ARG A 136 15.65 13.30 -1.72
N ALA A 137 15.53 12.25 -2.50
CA ALA A 137 16.46 11.13 -2.43
C ALA A 137 17.88 11.51 -2.88
N VAL A 138 18.01 12.37 -3.89
CA VAL A 138 19.29 12.95 -4.32
C VAL A 138 19.87 13.85 -3.24
N GLU A 139 19.07 14.78 -2.69
CA GLU A 139 19.48 15.68 -1.61
C GLU A 139 19.93 14.93 -0.35
N ALA A 140 19.26 13.81 -0.02
CA ALA A 140 19.62 12.94 1.08
C ALA A 140 20.84 12.05 0.81
N GLY A 141 21.40 12.10 -0.40
CA GLY A 141 22.53 11.27 -0.81
C GLY A 141 22.21 9.77 -0.99
N MET A 142 20.94 9.42 -1.06
CA MET A 142 20.48 8.04 -1.24
C MET A 142 20.73 7.52 -2.65
N ILE A 143 20.70 8.42 -3.63
CA ILE A 143 20.96 8.16 -5.04
C ILE A 143 21.72 9.34 -5.64
N ARG A 144 22.30 9.16 -6.84
CA ARG A 144 22.86 10.25 -7.64
C ARG A 144 21.87 10.65 -8.72
N GLU A 145 21.84 11.93 -9.08
CA GLU A 145 20.94 12.46 -10.11
C GLU A 145 21.07 11.72 -11.45
N ASN A 146 22.30 11.28 -11.80
CA ASN A 146 22.62 10.61 -13.05
C ASN A 146 22.69 9.07 -12.94
N ASP A 147 22.24 8.49 -11.85
CA ASP A 147 22.15 7.04 -11.74
C ASP A 147 21.14 6.49 -12.75
N ASP A 148 21.48 5.35 -13.39
CA ASP A 148 20.59 4.73 -14.36
C ASP A 148 19.27 4.33 -13.67
N PRO A 149 18.10 4.82 -14.15
CA PRO A 149 16.81 4.49 -13.58
C PRO A 149 16.52 2.99 -13.45
N VAL A 150 17.15 2.16 -14.28
CA VAL A 150 17.05 0.70 -14.22
C VAL A 150 17.57 0.17 -12.87
N LEU A 151 18.57 0.83 -12.29
CA LEU A 151 19.13 0.47 -10.99
C LEU A 151 18.21 0.85 -9.82
N GLN A 152 17.21 1.69 -10.06
CA GLN A 152 16.35 2.27 -9.03
C GLN A 152 15.04 1.48 -8.81
N ASN A 153 14.90 0.33 -9.47
CA ASN A 153 13.74 -0.53 -9.21
C ASN A 153 13.95 -1.37 -7.95
N ASN A 154 12.85 -1.69 -7.30
CA ASN A 154 12.84 -2.44 -6.04
C ASN A 154 13.40 -3.88 -6.15
N THR A 155 13.59 -4.41 -7.34
CA THR A 155 14.21 -5.72 -7.58
C THR A 155 15.74 -5.66 -7.44
N LEU A 156 16.34 -4.56 -7.88
CA LEU A 156 17.79 -4.35 -7.83
C LEU A 156 18.24 -3.69 -6.53
N ARG A 157 17.33 -3.10 -5.78
CA ARG A 157 17.54 -2.59 -4.44
C ARG A 157 18.70 -1.59 -4.33
N THR A 158 18.54 -0.46 -4.98
CA THR A 158 19.55 0.61 -4.98
C THR A 158 19.56 1.46 -3.71
N ILE A 159 18.50 1.42 -2.92
CA ILE A 159 18.38 2.21 -1.70
C ILE A 159 18.52 1.28 -0.50
N ASP A 160 19.61 1.44 0.23
CA ASP A 160 19.84 0.71 1.47
C ASP A 160 19.16 1.43 2.64
N PHE A 161 17.94 1.04 2.91
CA PHE A 161 17.17 1.53 4.06
C PHE A 161 17.61 0.87 5.39
N TRP A 162 18.33 -0.25 5.29
CA TRP A 162 18.54 -1.16 6.43
C TRP A 162 19.94 -1.08 7.06
N ASP A 163 20.92 -0.47 6.44
CA ASP A 163 22.31 -0.17 6.88
C ASP A 163 23.13 -1.32 7.49
N ASP A 164 22.75 -2.59 7.36
CA ASP A 164 23.24 -3.67 8.19
C ASP A 164 23.48 -4.98 7.44
N ASN A 165 24.06 -4.91 6.26
CA ASN A 165 24.41 -6.07 5.44
C ASN A 165 23.22 -7.02 5.16
N GLY A 166 21.99 -6.53 5.28
CA GLY A 166 20.76 -7.25 4.99
C GLY A 166 20.08 -7.91 6.19
N ASP A 167 20.65 -7.85 7.38
CA ASP A 167 20.02 -8.43 8.58
C ASP A 167 18.74 -7.69 8.97
N GLY A 168 18.73 -6.37 8.90
CA GLY A 168 17.54 -5.56 9.16
C GLY A 168 16.41 -5.81 8.17
N TYR A 169 16.73 -6.10 6.89
CA TYR A 169 15.70 -6.52 5.94
C TYR A 169 15.08 -7.88 6.33
N ASN A 170 15.88 -8.81 6.79
CA ASN A 170 15.39 -10.11 7.26
C ASN A 170 14.55 -9.97 8.53
N GLU A 171 14.94 -9.09 9.45
CA GLU A 171 14.15 -8.75 10.64
C GLU A 171 12.82 -8.13 10.25
N PHE A 172 12.82 -7.14 9.36
CA PHE A 172 11.59 -6.54 8.86
C PHE A 172 10.65 -7.57 8.22
N ARG A 173 11.17 -8.50 7.42
CA ARG A 173 10.36 -9.59 6.87
C ARG A 173 9.73 -10.45 7.95
N ARG A 174 10.44 -10.71 9.06
CA ARG A 174 9.88 -11.44 10.21
C ARG A 174 8.75 -10.64 10.86
N ILE A 175 8.92 -9.32 11.04
CA ILE A 175 7.88 -8.43 11.59
C ILE A 175 6.63 -8.48 10.69
N ILE A 176 6.77 -8.32 9.38
CA ILE A 176 5.65 -8.42 8.44
C ILE A 176 4.97 -9.78 8.50
N ASN A 177 5.72 -10.86 8.51
CA ASN A 177 5.17 -12.21 8.57
C ASN A 177 4.41 -12.45 9.89
N ALA A 178 4.96 -11.98 11.01
CA ALA A 178 4.31 -12.08 12.31
C ALA A 178 3.01 -11.25 12.37
N ALA A 179 3.03 -10.02 11.82
CA ALA A 179 1.86 -9.17 11.71
C ALA A 179 0.76 -9.83 10.86
N ASN A 180 1.12 -10.34 9.69
CA ASN A 180 0.19 -11.01 8.77
C ASN A 180 -0.36 -12.32 9.34
N SER A 181 0.42 -13.05 10.12
CA SER A 181 -0.04 -14.31 10.74
C SER A 181 -1.14 -14.12 11.78
N LYS A 182 -1.24 -12.93 12.38
CA LYS A 182 -2.34 -12.59 13.31
C LYS A 182 -3.68 -12.43 12.58
N ASN A 183 -3.65 -12.20 11.27
CA ASN A 183 -4.79 -11.91 10.41
C ASN A 183 -5.09 -13.06 9.43
N LEU A 184 -4.71 -14.28 9.75
CA LEU A 184 -5.00 -15.51 9.01
C LEU A 184 -6.05 -16.36 9.72
#